data_be70b1297453c9604e6672a3dfe3c760
#
_entry.id   be70b1297453c9604e6672a3dfe3c760
#
_cell.length_a   1.000
_cell.length_b   1.000
_cell.length_c   1.000
_cell.angle_alpha   90.00
_cell.angle_beta   90.00
_cell.angle_gamma   90.00
#
_symmetry.space_group_name_H-M   'P 1'
#
loop_
_entity.id
_entity.type
_entity.pdbx_description
1 polymer ?
#
loop_
_entity_poly.entity_id
_entity_poly.type
_entity_poly.pdbx_seq_one_letter_code
_entity_poly.pdbx_strand_id
1 'polypeptide(L)'
;LYTESGIVIISKERTGNTPLCTVMYNGDSMTLEDEIFGVFGDKLKIYLYDFDQDGNEELVINSLGGDMGNKAAVIRMSPFERIAFDEILPEEFISDIEITDVTTISSDEIEFGYKIEDWYGNTYEDSAKYTNYIENYDIPENQNYSVTGWTGQRGILAEGECITYSYMAGIESEDAKVNAYGATIKLKYTYDSSKGVFVCNTASISIGEKNEEVVFYPRDLKTTH
;
A
#
# COMPACT_ATOMS: atom_id res chain seq x y z
N LEU A 1 -7.35 -9.88 -23.76
CA LEU A 1 -6.57 -10.98 -23.20
C LEU A 1 -7.25 -12.31 -23.53
N TYR A 2 -6.49 -13.31 -23.93
CA TYR A 2 -6.99 -14.67 -24.16
C TYR A 2 -6.63 -15.53 -22.95
N THR A 3 -7.61 -16.21 -22.37
CA THR A 3 -7.44 -17.22 -21.32
C THR A 3 -7.77 -18.60 -21.88
N GLU A 4 -7.42 -19.66 -21.19
CA GLU A 4 -7.81 -21.04 -21.59
C GLU A 4 -9.34 -21.22 -21.61
N SER A 5 -10.06 -20.47 -20.79
CA SER A 5 -11.51 -20.54 -20.61
C SER A 5 -12.29 -19.50 -21.39
N GLY A 6 -11.65 -18.54 -22.08
CA GLY A 6 -12.36 -17.53 -22.86
C GLY A 6 -11.57 -16.27 -23.20
N ILE A 7 -12.28 -15.24 -23.62
CA ILE A 7 -11.73 -13.93 -24.00
C ILE A 7 -12.15 -12.89 -22.95
N VAL A 8 -11.16 -12.26 -22.33
CA VAL A 8 -11.37 -11.09 -21.47
C VAL A 8 -11.22 -9.82 -22.30
N ILE A 9 -12.21 -8.95 -22.23
CA ILE A 9 -12.18 -7.63 -22.84
C ILE A 9 -12.15 -6.60 -21.72
N ILE A 10 -11.17 -5.72 -21.75
CA ILE A 10 -11.08 -4.59 -20.81
C ILE A 10 -11.28 -3.32 -21.62
N SER A 11 -12.33 -2.57 -21.29
CA SER A 11 -12.62 -1.30 -21.91
C SER A 11 -12.47 -0.16 -20.91
N LYS A 12 -11.96 0.97 -21.40
CA LYS A 12 -11.94 2.23 -20.67
C LYS A 12 -12.88 3.20 -21.37
N GLU A 13 -13.81 3.71 -20.62
CA GLU A 13 -14.76 4.70 -21.10
C GLU A 13 -14.71 5.93 -20.22
N ARG A 14 -15.03 7.07 -20.79
CA ARG A 14 -15.16 8.31 -20.07
C ARG A 14 -16.61 8.76 -20.13
N THR A 15 -17.31 8.67 -19.02
CA THR A 15 -18.69 9.15 -18.90
C THR A 15 -18.67 10.47 -18.13
N GLY A 16 -18.75 11.58 -18.85
CA GLY A 16 -18.56 12.90 -18.24
C GLY A 16 -17.13 13.10 -17.74
N ASN A 17 -16.98 13.36 -16.45
CA ASN A 17 -15.67 13.53 -15.80
C ASN A 17 -15.16 12.25 -15.09
N THR A 18 -15.97 11.19 -15.04
CA THR A 18 -15.63 9.96 -14.36
C THR A 18 -15.21 8.90 -15.37
N PRO A 19 -13.95 8.49 -15.36
CA PRO A 19 -13.51 7.38 -16.19
C PRO A 19 -13.93 6.05 -15.54
N LEU A 20 -14.36 5.12 -16.38
CA LEU A 20 -14.79 3.79 -15.97
C LEU A 20 -13.89 2.73 -16.62
N CYS A 21 -13.53 1.72 -15.84
CA CYS A 21 -12.88 0.52 -16.35
C CYS A 21 -13.87 -0.64 -16.27
N THR A 22 -14.26 -1.18 -17.41
CA THR A 22 -15.19 -2.31 -17.50
C THR A 22 -14.46 -3.56 -17.98
N VAL A 23 -14.62 -4.63 -17.23
CA VAL A 23 -14.13 -5.97 -17.57
C VAL A 23 -15.30 -6.80 -18.06
N MET A 24 -15.15 -7.46 -19.20
CA MET A 24 -16.17 -8.34 -19.78
C MET A 24 -15.59 -9.73 -20.00
N TYR A 25 -16.34 -10.76 -19.61
CA TYR A 25 -15.95 -12.14 -19.79
C TYR A 25 -17.19 -13.03 -20.00
N ASN A 26 -17.20 -13.82 -21.06
CA ASN A 26 -18.28 -14.78 -21.40
C ASN A 26 -19.71 -14.19 -21.38
N GLY A 27 -19.87 -12.92 -21.69
CA GLY A 27 -21.17 -12.23 -21.71
C GLY A 27 -21.51 -11.50 -20.39
N ASP A 28 -20.80 -11.75 -19.34
CA ASP A 28 -20.87 -11.00 -18.10
C ASP A 28 -20.00 -9.74 -18.17
N SER A 29 -20.34 -8.72 -17.37
CA SER A 29 -19.56 -7.49 -17.28
C SER A 29 -19.51 -6.97 -15.86
N MET A 30 -18.36 -6.40 -15.50
CA MET A 30 -18.10 -5.78 -14.20
C MET A 30 -17.45 -4.42 -14.41
N THR A 31 -17.97 -3.39 -13.77
CA THR A 31 -17.34 -2.07 -13.74
C THR A 31 -16.51 -1.92 -12.46
N LEU A 32 -15.25 -1.56 -12.65
CA LEU A 32 -14.37 -1.21 -11.53
C LEU A 32 -14.61 0.26 -11.21
N GLU A 33 -15.33 0.52 -10.12
CA GLU A 33 -15.81 1.86 -9.74
C GLU A 33 -14.70 2.74 -9.14
N ASP A 34 -13.52 2.20 -8.89
CA ASP A 34 -12.39 2.98 -8.43
C ASP A 34 -11.96 3.97 -9.52
N GLU A 35 -12.17 5.26 -9.29
CA GLU A 35 -11.84 6.36 -10.21
C GLU A 35 -10.44 6.24 -10.82
N ILE A 36 -9.50 5.65 -10.10
CA ILE A 36 -8.09 5.50 -10.49
C ILE A 36 -7.89 4.56 -11.67
N PHE A 37 -8.70 3.51 -11.82
CA PHE A 37 -8.60 2.63 -13.00
C PHE A 37 -8.90 3.37 -14.30
N GLY A 38 -9.55 4.51 -14.21
CA GLY A 38 -9.95 5.28 -15.38
C GLY A 38 -9.16 6.56 -15.63
N VAL A 39 -8.68 7.28 -14.59
CA VAL A 39 -8.13 8.64 -14.74
C VAL A 39 -6.70 8.64 -15.25
N PHE A 40 -5.84 7.83 -14.67
CA PHE A 40 -4.39 7.94 -14.87
C PHE A 40 -3.78 6.73 -15.58
N GLY A 41 -4.61 5.80 -15.97
CA GLY A 41 -4.14 4.51 -16.43
C GLY A 41 -3.71 4.47 -17.88
N ASP A 42 -2.68 5.19 -18.24
CA ASP A 42 -1.99 4.89 -19.49
C ASP A 42 -1.25 3.55 -19.44
N LYS A 43 -1.08 3.00 -18.22
CA LYS A 43 -0.38 1.74 -18.02
C LYS A 43 -1.17 0.81 -17.11
N LEU A 44 -2.03 -0.01 -17.70
CA LEU A 44 -2.55 -1.18 -17.03
C LEU A 44 -1.57 -2.35 -17.23
N LYS A 45 -1.15 -2.97 -16.11
CA LYS A 45 -0.48 -4.26 -16.13
C LYS A 45 -1.53 -5.33 -15.84
N ILE A 46 -1.71 -6.26 -16.77
CA ILE A 46 -2.73 -7.29 -16.70
C ILE A 46 -2.05 -8.64 -16.81
N TYR A 47 -2.36 -9.55 -15.91
CA TYR A 47 -1.86 -10.92 -15.92
C TYR A 47 -2.84 -11.87 -15.26
N LEU A 48 -2.56 -13.17 -15.35
CA LEU A 48 -3.32 -14.22 -14.72
C LEU A 48 -2.47 -14.87 -13.63
N TYR A 49 -3.10 -15.25 -12.51
CA TYR A 49 -2.46 -15.97 -11.43
C TYR A 49 -3.48 -16.76 -10.62
N ASP A 50 -3.17 -18.01 -10.30
CA ASP A 50 -4.00 -18.90 -9.49
C ASP A 50 -3.71 -18.66 -8.00
N PHE A 51 -4.46 -17.74 -7.36
CA PHE A 51 -4.26 -17.37 -5.96
C PHE A 51 -4.82 -18.39 -4.97
N ASP A 52 -5.90 -19.08 -5.33
CA ASP A 52 -6.55 -20.04 -4.46
C ASP A 52 -6.11 -21.49 -4.70
N GLN A 53 -5.21 -21.69 -5.67
CA GLN A 53 -4.61 -22.97 -6.04
C GLN A 53 -5.66 -24.02 -6.42
N ASP A 54 -6.76 -23.59 -7.01
CA ASP A 54 -7.83 -24.45 -7.50
C ASP A 54 -7.61 -24.95 -8.93
N GLY A 55 -6.56 -24.47 -9.59
CA GLY A 55 -6.18 -24.78 -10.96
C GLY A 55 -6.80 -23.83 -11.99
N ASN A 56 -7.56 -22.83 -11.56
CA ASN A 56 -8.07 -21.76 -12.42
C ASN A 56 -7.38 -20.46 -12.07
N GLU A 57 -6.98 -19.71 -13.09
CA GLU A 57 -6.28 -18.45 -12.86
C GLU A 57 -7.27 -17.29 -12.69
N GLU A 58 -7.02 -16.42 -11.70
CA GLU A 58 -7.68 -15.14 -11.54
C GLU A 58 -7.07 -14.08 -12.45
N LEU A 59 -7.91 -13.16 -12.92
CA LEU A 59 -7.48 -12.00 -13.65
C LEU A 59 -7.02 -10.91 -12.69
N VAL A 60 -5.78 -10.47 -12.85
CA VAL A 60 -5.20 -9.37 -12.09
C VAL A 60 -5.08 -8.13 -12.98
N ILE A 61 -5.60 -7.02 -12.51
CA ILE A 61 -5.51 -5.72 -13.18
C ILE A 61 -4.82 -4.75 -12.23
N ASN A 62 -3.62 -4.30 -12.57
CA ASN A 62 -2.93 -3.21 -11.89
C ASN A 62 -3.05 -1.94 -12.71
N SER A 63 -3.52 -0.87 -12.09
CA SER A 63 -3.35 0.49 -12.59
C SER A 63 -2.05 1.04 -11.99
N LEU A 64 -1.06 1.28 -12.83
CA LEU A 64 0.21 1.88 -12.42
C LEU A 64 0.12 3.36 -12.72
N GLY A 65 -0.01 4.18 -11.71
CA GLY A 65 -0.04 5.55 -12.12
C GLY A 65 -0.24 6.63 -11.10
N GLY A 66 0.53 7.68 -11.34
CA GLY A 66 0.32 9.04 -10.93
C GLY A 66 0.33 9.31 -9.43
N ASP A 67 -0.02 10.53 -9.10
CA ASP A 67 -0.08 11.05 -7.74
C ASP A 67 -1.14 10.39 -6.85
N MET A 68 -2.01 9.55 -7.42
CA MET A 68 -3.09 8.85 -6.72
C MET A 68 -2.72 7.41 -6.32
N GLY A 69 -1.47 7.00 -6.56
CA GLY A 69 -0.97 5.67 -6.21
C GLY A 69 -1.39 4.55 -7.18
N ASN A 70 -0.93 3.35 -6.88
CA ASN A 70 -1.26 2.15 -7.62
C ASN A 70 -2.58 1.55 -7.11
N LYS A 71 -3.36 0.95 -7.99
CA LYS A 71 -4.56 0.18 -7.63
C LYS A 71 -4.53 -1.18 -8.29
N ALA A 72 -4.99 -2.18 -7.55
CA ALA A 72 -5.15 -3.53 -8.07
C ALA A 72 -6.59 -4.01 -7.91
N ALA A 73 -7.05 -4.79 -8.86
CA ALA A 73 -8.25 -5.60 -8.75
C ALA A 73 -7.90 -7.05 -9.11
N VAL A 74 -8.40 -7.98 -8.32
CA VAL A 74 -8.33 -9.42 -8.60
C VAL A 74 -9.74 -9.91 -8.87
N ILE A 75 -9.94 -10.59 -9.99
CA ILE A 75 -11.25 -11.00 -10.47
C ILE A 75 -11.21 -12.50 -10.71
N ARG A 76 -12.05 -13.23 -9.99
CA ARG A 76 -12.32 -14.63 -10.27
C ARG A 76 -13.13 -14.75 -11.57
N MET A 77 -12.77 -15.69 -12.40
CA MET A 77 -13.40 -15.84 -13.71
C MET A 77 -14.64 -16.77 -13.68
N SER A 78 -14.72 -17.64 -12.66
CA SER A 78 -15.85 -18.53 -12.43
C SER A 78 -16.03 -18.84 -10.94
N PRO A 79 -17.07 -18.28 -10.25
CA PRO A 79 -18.01 -17.27 -10.73
C PRO A 79 -17.30 -15.96 -11.08
N PHE A 80 -17.88 -15.18 -12.00
CA PHE A 80 -17.30 -13.91 -12.41
C PHE A 80 -17.56 -12.83 -11.34
N GLU A 81 -16.57 -12.64 -10.46
CA GLU A 81 -16.68 -11.73 -9.32
C GLU A 81 -15.33 -11.10 -8.93
N ARG A 82 -15.36 -9.92 -8.35
CA ARG A 82 -14.17 -9.29 -7.75
C ARG A 82 -13.91 -9.91 -6.38
N ILE A 83 -12.68 -10.36 -6.15
CA ILE A 83 -12.26 -10.84 -4.84
C ILE A 83 -12.01 -9.65 -3.92
N ALA A 84 -12.64 -9.65 -2.75
CA ALA A 84 -12.52 -8.59 -1.77
C ALA A 84 -11.21 -8.72 -0.97
N PHE A 85 -10.82 -7.60 -0.37
CA PHE A 85 -9.74 -7.52 0.60
C PHE A 85 -10.35 -7.24 1.98
N ASP A 86 -9.92 -8.02 2.97
CA ASP A 86 -10.23 -7.76 4.38
C ASP A 86 -9.31 -6.60 4.82
N GLU A 87 -9.85 -5.38 4.75
CA GLU A 87 -9.06 -4.16 4.98
C GLU A 87 -8.61 -4.08 6.44
N ILE A 88 -7.32 -3.89 6.65
CA ILE A 88 -6.70 -3.64 7.94
C ILE A 88 -5.89 -2.35 7.86
N LEU A 89 -5.82 -1.61 8.94
CA LEU A 89 -5.10 -0.35 9.01
C LEU A 89 -3.69 -0.54 9.57
N PRO A 90 -2.72 0.33 9.22
CA PRO A 90 -1.37 0.28 9.76
C PRO A 90 -1.31 0.26 11.29
N GLU A 91 -2.22 0.96 11.95
CA GLU A 91 -2.31 1.06 13.40
C GLU A 91 -2.63 -0.28 14.09
N GLU A 92 -3.09 -1.28 13.33
CA GLU A 92 -3.31 -2.64 13.86
C GLU A 92 -2.00 -3.45 13.99
N PHE A 93 -0.90 -2.95 13.44
CA PHE A 93 0.41 -3.63 13.49
C PHE A 93 1.38 -2.98 14.46
N ILE A 94 1.26 -1.67 14.67
CA ILE A 94 2.21 -0.86 15.40
C ILE A 94 1.48 -0.07 16.48
N SER A 95 2.02 -0.09 17.70
CA SER A 95 1.50 0.71 18.81
C SER A 95 2.12 2.10 18.86
N ASP A 96 3.40 2.24 18.52
CA ASP A 96 4.12 3.52 18.57
C ASP A 96 5.33 3.55 17.63
N ILE A 97 5.69 4.77 17.19
CA ILE A 97 6.94 5.09 16.50
C ILE A 97 7.52 6.37 17.10
N GLU A 98 8.68 6.24 17.73
CA GLU A 98 9.43 7.33 18.31
C GLU A 98 10.63 7.69 17.43
N ILE A 99 10.85 8.97 17.17
CA ILE A 99 12.05 9.49 16.49
C ILE A 99 12.98 10.04 17.57
N THR A 100 14.23 9.60 17.53
CA THR A 100 15.26 9.95 18.52
C THR A 100 16.53 10.47 17.86
N ASP A 101 17.40 11.10 18.64
CA ASP A 101 18.78 11.45 18.28
C ASP A 101 18.93 12.17 16.92
N VAL A 102 18.04 13.16 16.66
CA VAL A 102 18.06 13.88 15.39
C VAL A 102 19.32 14.73 15.26
N THR A 103 20.07 14.50 14.18
CA THR A 103 21.29 15.27 13.84
C THR A 103 21.12 15.83 12.43
N THR A 104 21.28 17.15 12.29
CA THR A 104 21.31 17.81 11.00
C THR A 104 22.68 17.59 10.34
N ILE A 105 22.68 17.00 9.13
CA ILE A 105 23.88 16.78 8.33
C ILE A 105 24.10 17.96 7.39
N SER A 106 23.02 18.44 6.76
CA SER A 106 23.04 19.60 5.85
C SER A 106 21.70 20.33 5.95
N SER A 107 21.51 21.36 5.15
CA SER A 107 20.24 22.11 5.09
C SER A 107 19.03 21.26 4.66
N ASP A 108 19.28 20.13 4.01
CA ASP A 108 18.28 19.28 3.40
C ASP A 108 18.36 17.81 3.86
N GLU A 109 19.31 17.48 4.74
CA GLU A 109 19.51 16.10 5.21
C GLU A 109 19.62 16.02 6.73
N ILE A 110 18.87 15.10 7.32
CA ILE A 110 18.96 14.72 8.74
C ILE A 110 19.30 13.24 8.85
N GLU A 111 20.00 12.89 9.92
CA GLU A 111 20.13 11.53 10.43
C GLU A 111 19.41 11.45 11.78
N PHE A 112 18.67 10.37 12.00
CA PHE A 112 17.92 10.20 13.23
C PHE A 112 17.86 8.72 13.63
N GLY A 113 17.78 8.50 14.93
CA GLY A 113 17.39 7.22 15.49
C GLY A 113 15.87 7.07 15.44
N TYR A 114 15.41 5.84 15.42
CA TYR A 114 13.99 5.56 15.61
C TYR A 114 13.79 4.29 16.41
N LYS A 115 12.64 4.24 17.09
CA LYS A 115 12.16 3.07 17.82
C LYS A 115 10.73 2.79 17.39
N ILE A 116 10.46 1.54 17.03
CA ILE A 116 9.14 1.05 16.70
C ILE A 116 8.72 0.06 17.75
N GLU A 117 7.52 0.20 18.29
CA GLU A 117 6.92 -0.75 19.22
C GLU A 117 5.68 -1.39 18.58
N ASP A 118 5.62 -2.73 18.63
CA ASP A 118 4.44 -3.47 18.20
C ASP A 118 3.45 -3.70 19.37
N TRP A 119 2.28 -4.23 19.07
CA TRP A 119 1.26 -4.52 20.08
C TRP A 119 1.62 -5.65 21.04
N TYR A 120 2.70 -6.36 20.79
CA TYR A 120 3.20 -7.45 21.65
C TYR A 120 4.32 -7.00 22.57
N GLY A 121 4.69 -5.70 22.51
CA GLY A 121 5.75 -5.10 23.32
C GLY A 121 7.16 -5.39 22.78
N ASN A 122 7.28 -5.88 21.56
CA ASN A 122 8.57 -5.97 20.91
C ASN A 122 8.99 -4.58 20.43
N THR A 123 10.27 -4.26 20.60
CA THR A 123 10.84 -2.98 20.17
C THR A 123 11.94 -3.23 19.15
N TYR A 124 11.97 -2.36 18.13
CA TYR A 124 12.96 -2.33 17.07
C TYR A 124 13.60 -0.96 17.04
N GLU A 125 14.91 -0.90 17.20
CA GLU A 125 15.66 0.36 17.24
C GLU A 125 16.70 0.36 16.14
N ASP A 126 16.79 1.46 15.39
CA ASP A 126 17.76 1.65 14.34
C ASP A 126 17.93 3.13 14.01
N SER A 127 18.74 3.46 13.02
CA SER A 127 18.92 4.83 12.53
C SER A 127 18.66 4.91 11.01
N ALA A 128 18.20 6.04 10.56
CA ALA A 128 17.94 6.31 9.16
C ALA A 128 18.33 7.73 8.78
N LYS A 129 18.52 7.94 7.49
CA LYS A 129 18.69 9.25 6.89
C LYS A 129 17.40 9.66 6.19
N TYR A 130 17.17 10.95 6.18
CA TYR A 130 16.08 11.54 5.48
C TYR A 130 16.54 12.81 4.76
N THR A 131 16.30 12.86 3.46
CA THR A 131 16.60 14.02 2.62
C THR A 131 15.30 14.70 2.23
N ASN A 132 15.21 15.98 2.54
CA ASN A 132 14.07 16.81 2.14
C ASN A 132 14.23 17.26 0.69
N TYR A 133 13.47 16.68 -0.22
CA TYR A 133 13.50 17.04 -1.65
C TYR A 133 12.66 18.28 -2.00
N ILE A 134 12.09 18.97 -1.02
CA ILE A 134 11.33 20.18 -1.28
C ILE A 134 12.30 21.35 -1.31
N GLU A 135 12.56 21.88 -2.49
CA GLU A 135 13.34 23.10 -2.67
C GLU A 135 12.80 24.23 -1.77
N ASN A 136 13.68 24.84 -0.98
CA ASN A 136 13.44 26.00 -0.09
C ASN A 136 12.88 25.68 1.33
N TYR A 137 12.98 24.49 1.85
CA TYR A 137 12.74 24.25 3.28
C TYR A 137 14.05 23.84 3.96
N ASP A 138 14.56 24.73 4.82
CA ASP A 138 15.63 24.38 5.75
C ASP A 138 15.05 23.41 6.79
N ILE A 139 15.73 22.30 7.05
CA ILE A 139 15.38 21.38 8.14
C ILE A 139 15.78 22.06 9.44
N PRO A 140 14.83 22.38 10.36
CA PRO A 140 15.16 23.10 11.58
C PRO A 140 16.08 22.26 12.49
N GLU A 141 17.09 22.90 13.05
CA GLU A 141 17.97 22.27 14.04
C GLU A 141 17.27 22.14 15.41
N ASN A 142 17.60 21.09 16.14
CA ASN A 142 17.18 20.89 17.54
C ASN A 142 15.65 20.85 17.79
N GLN A 143 14.90 20.30 16.87
CA GLN A 143 13.46 20.08 17.04
C GLN A 143 13.13 18.61 17.31
N ASN A 144 12.00 18.39 17.99
CA ASN A 144 11.43 17.07 18.13
C ASN A 144 10.68 16.71 16.85
N TYR A 145 11.02 15.59 16.26
CA TYR A 145 10.36 15.05 15.08
C TYR A 145 9.45 13.89 15.49
N SER A 146 8.34 13.74 14.82
CA SER A 146 7.42 12.62 14.98
C SER A 146 6.96 12.09 13.63
N VAL A 147 6.57 10.84 13.61
CA VAL A 147 5.90 10.26 12.44
C VAL A 147 4.43 10.70 12.46
N THR A 148 3.97 11.28 11.35
CA THR A 148 2.56 11.65 11.20
C THR A 148 1.68 10.40 11.08
N GLY A 149 0.37 10.58 11.28
CA GLY A 149 -0.58 9.50 11.00
C GLY A 149 -0.43 8.98 9.56
N TRP A 150 -0.69 7.70 9.38
CA TRP A 150 -0.62 7.02 8.07
C TRP A 150 -1.68 7.61 7.13
N THR A 151 -1.34 8.73 6.55
CA THR A 151 -2.17 9.43 5.56
C THR A 151 -1.43 9.43 4.25
N GLY A 152 -2.11 9.37 3.17
CA GLY A 152 -1.47 9.51 1.88
C GLY A 152 -1.84 8.39 0.93
N GLN A 153 -1.09 8.30 -0.12
CA GLN A 153 -1.41 7.45 -1.25
C GLN A 153 -1.48 5.99 -0.86
N ARG A 154 -2.70 5.45 -0.87
CA ARG A 154 -2.87 4.00 -0.80
C ARG A 154 -2.42 3.42 -2.13
N GLY A 155 -1.28 2.73 -2.13
CA GLY A 155 -0.88 1.94 -3.29
C GLY A 155 -1.27 0.49 -3.08
N ILE A 156 -2.04 -0.11 -4.00
CA ILE A 156 -2.21 -1.56 -4.07
C ILE A 156 -1.43 -2.04 -5.27
N LEU A 157 -0.46 -2.91 -5.03
CA LEU A 157 0.33 -3.53 -6.08
C LEU A 157 0.22 -5.04 -5.98
N ALA A 158 -0.15 -5.68 -7.08
CA ALA A 158 -0.11 -7.13 -7.21
C ALA A 158 1.06 -7.53 -8.12
N GLU A 159 1.95 -8.38 -7.62
CA GLU A 159 3.11 -8.92 -8.33
C GLU A 159 3.22 -10.43 -8.10
N GLY A 160 2.83 -11.22 -9.11
CA GLY A 160 2.71 -12.67 -8.96
C GLY A 160 1.73 -13.00 -7.83
N GLU A 161 2.15 -13.81 -6.88
CA GLU A 161 1.35 -14.19 -5.70
C GLU A 161 1.25 -13.09 -4.63
N CYS A 162 2.11 -12.06 -4.69
CA CYS A 162 2.16 -11.01 -3.68
C CYS A 162 1.20 -9.88 -4.00
N ILE A 163 0.34 -9.55 -3.06
CA ILE A 163 -0.46 -8.33 -3.09
C ILE A 163 -0.07 -7.49 -1.88
N THR A 164 0.33 -6.26 -2.14
CA THR A 164 0.76 -5.33 -1.11
C THR A 164 -0.06 -4.05 -1.14
N TYR A 165 -0.49 -3.58 0.04
CA TYR A 165 -0.98 -2.24 0.26
C TYR A 165 0.14 -1.39 0.85
N SER A 166 0.36 -0.21 0.31
CA SER A 166 1.36 0.72 0.84
C SER A 166 0.69 1.96 1.39
N TYR A 167 1.04 2.32 2.60
CA TYR A 167 0.69 3.59 3.25
C TYR A 167 1.96 4.37 3.51
N MET A 168 1.83 5.69 3.50
CA MET A 168 2.95 6.59 3.73
C MET A 168 2.63 7.54 4.88
N ALA A 169 3.65 7.93 5.62
CA ALA A 169 3.57 8.94 6.66
C ALA A 169 4.74 9.92 6.51
N GLY A 170 4.51 11.17 6.87
CA GLY A 170 5.57 12.17 6.96
C GLY A 170 6.36 12.03 8.25
N ILE A 171 7.55 12.62 8.27
CA ILE A 171 8.29 12.92 9.50
C ILE A 171 8.18 14.42 9.68
N GLU A 172 7.56 14.87 10.77
CA GLU A 172 7.25 16.27 11.01
C GLU A 172 7.83 16.73 12.34
N SER A 173 8.14 18.04 12.45
CA SER A 173 8.37 18.72 13.70
C SER A 173 7.24 19.70 14.01
N GLU A 174 7.14 20.20 15.26
CA GLU A 174 6.09 21.12 15.66
C GLU A 174 6.06 22.42 14.83
N ASP A 175 7.23 22.88 14.36
CA ASP A 175 7.37 24.15 13.65
C ASP A 175 7.61 24.00 12.13
N ALA A 176 7.83 22.77 11.63
CA ALA A 176 8.08 22.52 10.23
C ALA A 176 7.20 21.39 9.72
N LYS A 177 6.22 21.72 8.88
CA LYS A 177 5.50 20.73 8.10
C LYS A 177 6.41 20.23 6.99
N VAL A 178 7.19 19.25 7.31
CA VAL A 178 7.94 18.50 6.29
C VAL A 178 6.94 17.58 5.60
N ASN A 179 6.32 18.04 4.53
CA ASN A 179 5.40 17.25 3.70
C ASN A 179 6.14 16.19 2.90
N ALA A 180 6.99 15.42 3.55
CA ALA A 180 7.73 14.38 2.88
C ALA A 180 7.31 13.02 3.42
N TYR A 181 7.30 12.05 2.55
CA TYR A 181 6.95 10.67 2.88
C TYR A 181 8.18 9.98 3.49
N GLY A 182 8.41 10.23 4.79
CA GLY A 182 9.59 9.73 5.51
C GLY A 182 9.45 8.31 6.03
N ALA A 183 8.24 7.79 6.09
CA ALA A 183 7.97 6.42 6.50
C ALA A 183 6.99 5.74 5.53
N THR A 184 7.18 4.45 5.30
CA THR A 184 6.27 3.63 4.49
C THR A 184 5.99 2.34 5.22
N ILE A 185 4.71 1.97 5.33
CA ILE A 185 4.28 0.65 5.74
C ILE A 185 3.68 -0.10 4.56
N LYS A 186 4.10 -1.34 4.36
CA LYS A 186 3.58 -2.25 3.34
C LYS A 186 2.87 -3.41 4.03
N LEU A 187 1.58 -3.52 3.79
CA LEU A 187 0.74 -4.60 4.28
C LEU A 187 0.71 -5.71 3.23
N LYS A 188 1.14 -6.91 3.60
CA LYS A 188 1.16 -8.05 2.69
C LYS A 188 -0.10 -8.89 2.85
N TYR A 189 -0.81 -9.09 1.74
CA TYR A 189 -2.03 -9.85 1.68
C TYR A 189 -1.81 -11.22 1.05
N THR A 190 -2.46 -12.23 1.64
CA THR A 190 -2.57 -13.59 1.10
C THR A 190 -4.03 -13.99 0.97
N TYR A 191 -4.34 -14.86 0.02
CA TYR A 191 -5.70 -15.35 -0.15
C TYR A 191 -6.07 -16.36 0.94
N ASP A 192 -7.21 -16.15 1.60
CA ASP A 192 -7.80 -17.08 2.58
C ASP A 192 -8.97 -17.83 1.93
N SER A 193 -8.73 -19.07 1.51
CA SER A 193 -9.74 -19.89 0.84
C SER A 193 -10.96 -20.19 1.71
N SER A 194 -10.82 -20.17 3.04
CA SER A 194 -11.95 -20.41 3.96
C SER A 194 -12.90 -19.22 4.02
N LYS A 195 -12.40 -18.01 3.77
CA LYS A 195 -13.18 -16.76 3.76
C LYS A 195 -13.52 -16.30 2.33
N GLY A 196 -12.78 -16.74 1.33
CA GLY A 196 -12.92 -16.30 -0.05
C GLY A 196 -12.43 -14.87 -0.30
N VAL A 197 -11.53 -14.34 0.53
CA VAL A 197 -11.02 -12.96 0.47
C VAL A 197 -9.51 -12.92 0.70
N PHE A 198 -8.89 -11.81 0.34
CA PHE A 198 -7.50 -11.54 0.72
C PHE A 198 -7.43 -11.00 2.14
N VAL A 199 -6.59 -11.61 2.98
CA VAL A 199 -6.34 -11.19 4.38
C VAL A 199 -4.90 -10.72 4.54
N CYS A 200 -4.70 -9.69 5.34
CA CYS A 200 -3.38 -9.20 5.68
C CYS A 200 -2.87 -9.90 6.93
N ASN A 201 -1.73 -10.58 6.81
CA ASN A 201 -1.13 -11.32 7.92
C ASN A 201 0.15 -10.70 8.43
N THR A 202 0.80 -9.84 7.64
CA THR A 202 2.07 -9.20 7.99
C THR A 202 2.16 -7.80 7.43
N ALA A 203 2.89 -6.96 8.13
CA ALA A 203 3.31 -5.66 7.66
C ALA A 203 4.83 -5.54 7.68
N SER A 204 5.38 -4.73 6.79
CA SER A 204 6.78 -4.32 6.87
C SER A 204 6.87 -2.79 6.85
N ILE A 205 7.80 -2.24 7.62
CA ILE A 205 8.04 -0.80 7.70
C ILE A 205 9.42 -0.47 7.18
N SER A 206 9.50 0.60 6.42
CA SER A 206 10.75 1.30 6.11
C SER A 206 10.65 2.75 6.57
N ILE A 207 11.72 3.26 7.18
CA ILE A 207 11.81 4.63 7.67
C ILE A 207 13.04 5.30 7.04
N GLY A 208 12.85 6.51 6.52
CA GLY A 208 13.89 7.22 5.79
C GLY A 208 14.29 6.50 4.51
N GLU A 209 15.56 6.59 4.16
CA GLU A 209 16.13 5.96 2.96
C GLU A 209 16.54 4.49 3.19
N LYS A 210 16.29 3.96 4.36
CA LYS A 210 16.67 2.58 4.72
C LYS A 210 15.68 1.57 4.13
N ASN A 211 16.22 0.60 3.41
CA ASN A 211 15.45 -0.49 2.81
C ASN A 211 15.36 -1.75 3.69
N GLU A 212 15.72 -1.68 4.96
CA GLU A 212 15.55 -2.80 5.88
C GLU A 212 14.09 -2.87 6.34
N GLU A 213 13.42 -3.92 5.92
CA GLU A 213 12.03 -4.15 6.28
C GLU A 213 11.97 -4.95 7.58
N VAL A 214 11.47 -4.32 8.64
CA VAL A 214 11.07 -5.04 9.87
C VAL A 214 9.66 -5.58 9.68
N VAL A 215 9.45 -6.86 9.97
CA VAL A 215 8.15 -7.52 9.79
C VAL A 215 7.36 -7.52 11.09
N PHE A 216 6.11 -7.07 11.00
CA PHE A 216 5.16 -6.99 12.10
C PHE A 216 3.96 -7.89 11.85
N TYR A 217 3.28 -8.27 12.93
CA TYR A 217 2.06 -9.05 12.90
C TYR A 217 0.89 -8.25 13.46
N PRO A 218 -0.34 -8.42 12.96
CA PRO A 218 -1.49 -7.69 13.47
C PRO A 218 -1.79 -8.09 14.91
N ARG A 219 -2.30 -7.15 15.69
CA ARG A 219 -2.75 -7.46 17.05
C ARG A 219 -3.93 -8.43 17.01
N ASP A 220 -4.00 -9.31 18.00
CA ASP A 220 -5.14 -10.20 18.19
C ASP A 220 -6.40 -9.40 18.60
N LEU A 221 -7.27 -9.11 17.65
CA LEU A 221 -8.54 -8.41 17.88
C LEU A 221 -9.55 -9.25 18.72
N LYS A 222 -9.19 -10.50 19.08
CA LYS A 222 -10.09 -11.42 19.81
C LYS A 222 -10.15 -11.21 21.33
N THR A 223 -9.42 -10.26 21.89
CA THR A 223 -9.32 -10.07 23.35
C THR A 223 -9.96 -8.80 23.91
N THR A 224 -10.72 -8.04 23.13
CA THR A 224 -11.55 -6.96 23.67
C THR A 224 -12.95 -7.48 23.95
N HIS A 225 -13.10 -8.13 25.11
CA HIS A 225 -14.38 -8.36 25.78
C HIS A 225 -14.51 -7.45 26.99
#